data_1d761c2fb3229d9bf15196c5448d420f
#
_entry.id   1d761c2fb3229d9bf15196c5448d420f
#
_cell.length_a   1.000
_cell.length_b   1.000
_cell.length_c   1.000
_cell.angle_alpha   90.00
_cell.angle_beta   90.00
_cell.angle_gamma   90.00
#
_symmetry.space_group_name_H-M   'P 1'
#
loop_
_entity.id
_entity.type
_entity.pdbx_description
1 polymer ?
#
loop_
_entity_poly.entity_id
_entity_poly.type
_entity_poly.pdbx_seq_one_letter_code
_entity_poly.pdbx_strand_id
1 'polypeptide(L)'
;NGSPFPDPTLAAQGKIFTSEMALKVTTDALQVFGARGYSRNYPMERLARDARMFTIGGGTAQILRTVVASRILESKLPQTRDGYTKLAEMEAARADLQAAE
;
A
#
# COMPACT_ATOMS: atom_id res chain seq x y z
N ASN A 1 25.39 -2.49 3.02
CA ASN A 1 24.69 -3.47 2.20
C ASN A 1 25.22 -3.58 0.77
N GLY A 2 26.26 -3.10 0.24
CA GLY A 2 26.88 -3.35 -1.07
C GLY A 2 25.97 -3.44 -2.32
N SER A 3 24.66 -3.36 -2.17
CA SER A 3 23.70 -3.37 -3.26
C SER A 3 23.54 -1.97 -3.85
N PRO A 4 23.59 -1.81 -5.19
CA PRO A 4 23.37 -0.54 -5.86
C PRO A 4 21.91 -0.06 -5.76
N PHE A 5 21.00 -0.90 -5.32
CA PHE A 5 19.58 -0.61 -5.16
C PHE A 5 19.17 -0.59 -3.69
N PRO A 6 18.23 0.28 -3.30
CA PRO A 6 17.69 0.29 -1.94
C PRO A 6 16.99 -1.04 -1.62
N ASP A 7 16.93 -1.38 -0.33
CA ASP A 7 16.17 -2.54 0.14
C ASP A 7 14.69 -2.40 -0.25
N PRO A 8 14.11 -3.39 -0.97
CA PRO A 8 12.73 -3.29 -1.44
C PRO A 8 11.69 -3.20 -0.32
N THR A 9 11.96 -3.79 0.83
CA THR A 9 11.06 -3.76 1.99
C THR A 9 11.03 -2.37 2.60
N LEU A 10 12.21 -1.79 2.84
CA LEU A 10 12.33 -0.41 3.33
C LEU A 10 11.76 0.61 2.33
N ALA A 11 11.98 0.40 1.03
CA ALA A 11 11.43 1.27 0.00
C ALA A 11 9.89 1.22 -0.02
N ALA A 12 9.30 0.03 0.10
CA ALA A 12 7.85 -0.14 0.17
C ALA A 12 7.26 0.49 1.46
N GLN A 13 7.88 0.26 2.60
CA GLN A 13 7.48 0.86 3.88
C GLN A 13 7.58 2.40 3.83
N GLY A 14 8.68 2.92 3.31
CA GLY A 14 8.87 4.36 3.14
C GLY A 14 7.80 4.98 2.26
N LYS A 15 7.49 4.34 1.13
CA LYS A 15 6.44 4.82 0.21
C LYS A 15 5.04 4.77 0.85
N ILE A 16 4.69 3.73 1.58
CA ILE A 16 3.42 3.64 2.32
C ILE A 16 3.33 4.80 3.32
N PHE A 17 4.33 4.91 4.19
CA PHE A 17 4.33 5.92 5.24
C PHE A 17 4.25 7.34 4.69
N THR A 18 5.09 7.69 3.74
CA THR A 18 5.15 9.06 3.21
C THR A 18 3.90 9.45 2.44
N SER A 19 3.33 8.54 1.66
CA SER A 19 2.11 8.82 0.90
C SER A 19 0.87 8.96 1.79
N GLU A 20 0.72 8.15 2.82
CA GLU A 20 -0.39 8.25 3.77
C GLU A 20 -0.24 9.48 4.68
N MET A 21 0.99 9.79 5.11
CA MET A 21 1.28 11.00 5.86
C MET A 21 0.97 12.26 5.04
N ALA A 22 1.41 12.32 3.79
CA ALA A 22 1.13 13.43 2.90
C ALA A 22 -0.38 13.65 2.73
N LEU A 23 -1.14 12.57 2.53
CA LEU A 23 -2.59 12.63 2.42
C LEU A 23 -3.24 13.16 3.71
N LYS A 24 -2.81 12.65 4.86
CA LYS A 24 -3.33 13.12 6.15
C LYS A 24 -3.04 14.60 6.36
N VAL A 25 -1.79 15.02 6.21
CA VAL A 25 -1.36 16.41 6.44
C VAL A 25 -2.08 17.37 5.51
N THR A 26 -2.20 17.05 4.22
CA THR A 26 -2.88 17.92 3.26
C THR A 26 -4.39 17.99 3.50
N THR A 27 -5.01 16.90 3.96
CA THR A 27 -6.43 16.87 4.35
C THR A 27 -6.67 17.72 5.60
N ASP A 28 -5.83 17.59 6.62
CA ASP A 28 -5.93 18.39 7.85
C ASP A 28 -5.69 19.87 7.56
N ALA A 29 -4.70 20.20 6.72
CA ALA A 29 -4.44 21.56 6.29
C ALA A 29 -5.63 22.15 5.51
N LEU A 30 -6.24 21.39 4.60
CA LEU A 30 -7.45 21.80 3.89
C LEU A 30 -8.57 22.16 4.88
N GLN A 31 -8.76 21.36 5.93
CA GLN A 31 -9.74 21.61 6.96
C GLN A 31 -9.45 22.92 7.72
N VAL A 32 -8.19 23.18 8.06
CA VAL A 32 -7.77 24.41 8.76
C VAL A 32 -8.03 25.65 7.90
N PHE A 33 -7.79 25.56 6.59
CA PHE A 33 -8.08 26.64 5.64
C PHE A 33 -9.59 26.87 5.43
N GLY A 34 -10.42 25.90 5.75
CA GLY A 34 -11.87 25.98 5.61
C GLY A 34 -12.33 26.23 4.16
N ALA A 35 -13.35 27.06 3.98
CA ALA A 35 -13.91 27.34 2.65
C ALA A 35 -12.89 27.90 1.64
N ARG A 36 -11.91 28.66 2.10
CA ARG A 36 -10.83 29.16 1.27
C ARG A 36 -9.96 28.03 0.73
N GLY A 37 -9.64 27.04 1.57
CA GLY A 37 -8.85 25.87 1.17
C GLY A 37 -9.57 25.02 0.12
N TYR A 38 -10.89 24.93 0.19
CA TYR A 38 -11.73 24.18 -0.75
C TYR A 38 -11.91 24.90 -2.10
N SER A 39 -11.67 26.21 -2.15
CA SER A 39 -11.74 27.01 -3.37
C SER A 39 -10.54 26.76 -4.28
N ARG A 40 -10.78 26.70 -5.60
CA ARG A 40 -9.71 26.60 -6.61
C ARG A 40 -8.83 27.84 -6.74
N ASN A 41 -9.20 28.95 -6.11
CA ASN A 41 -8.39 30.17 -6.06
C ASN A 41 -7.16 30.02 -5.15
N TYR A 42 -7.09 28.93 -4.36
CA TYR A 42 -6.00 28.63 -3.45
C TYR A 42 -5.42 27.24 -3.75
N PRO A 43 -4.14 26.96 -3.44
CA PRO A 43 -3.49 25.71 -3.84
C PRO A 43 -3.88 24.48 -3.01
N MET A 44 -4.57 24.64 -1.86
CA MET A 44 -4.79 23.55 -0.91
C MET A 44 -5.62 22.39 -1.47
N GLU A 45 -6.68 22.68 -2.23
CA GLU A 45 -7.51 21.63 -2.84
C GLU A 45 -6.70 20.78 -3.84
N ARG A 46 -5.80 21.42 -4.58
CA ARG A 46 -4.90 20.74 -5.51
C ARG A 46 -3.88 19.88 -4.76
N LEU A 47 -3.26 20.41 -3.71
CA LEU A 47 -2.28 19.66 -2.91
C LEU A 47 -2.91 18.41 -2.27
N ALA A 48 -4.15 18.51 -1.78
CA ALA A 48 -4.87 17.35 -1.23
C ALA A 48 -5.18 16.29 -2.31
N ARG A 49 -5.57 16.72 -3.52
CA ARG A 49 -5.78 15.80 -4.65
C ARG A 49 -4.48 15.16 -5.11
N ASP A 50 -3.42 15.93 -5.23
CA ASP A 50 -2.11 15.44 -5.64
C ASP A 50 -1.55 14.44 -4.62
N ALA A 51 -1.68 14.71 -3.32
CA ALA A 51 -1.29 13.77 -2.26
C ALA A 51 -2.04 12.44 -2.36
N ARG A 52 -3.33 12.45 -2.70
CA ARG A 52 -4.12 11.24 -2.90
C ARG A 52 -3.54 10.35 -4.00
N MET A 53 -3.04 10.92 -5.07
CA MET A 53 -2.44 10.17 -6.18
C MET A 53 -1.30 9.27 -5.71
N PHE A 54 -0.48 9.71 -4.76
CA PHE A 54 0.66 8.93 -4.26
C PHE A 54 0.27 7.68 -3.47
N THR A 55 -0.94 7.59 -2.95
CA THR A 55 -1.44 6.35 -2.34
C THR A 55 -1.92 5.32 -3.37
N ILE A 56 -2.05 5.72 -4.63
CA ILE A 56 -2.57 4.91 -5.74
C ILE A 56 -1.46 4.58 -6.73
N GLY A 57 -0.72 5.58 -7.22
CA GLY A 57 0.32 5.43 -8.23
C GLY A 57 1.59 4.75 -7.72
N GLY A 58 2.30 4.04 -8.60
CA GLY A 58 3.54 3.34 -8.23
C GLY A 58 3.34 2.16 -7.27
N GLY A 59 2.20 1.50 -7.34
CA GLY A 59 1.72 0.49 -6.41
C GLY A 59 0.88 1.12 -5.30
N THR A 60 -0.37 0.67 -5.17
CA THR A 60 -1.25 1.16 -4.11
C THR A 60 -0.66 0.85 -2.73
N ALA A 61 -1.01 1.64 -1.72
CA ALA A 61 -0.59 1.38 -0.35
C ALA A 61 -0.96 -0.05 0.12
N GLN A 62 -2.09 -0.59 -0.37
CA GLN A 62 -2.54 -1.96 -0.09
C GLN A 62 -1.61 -3.00 -0.72
N ILE A 63 -1.29 -2.85 -2.01
CA ILE A 63 -0.38 -3.75 -2.72
C ILE A 63 1.02 -3.72 -2.10
N LEU A 64 1.51 -2.55 -1.72
CA LEU A 64 2.81 -2.44 -1.07
C LEU A 64 2.85 -3.12 0.31
N ARG A 65 1.74 -3.12 1.06
CA ARG A 65 1.61 -3.91 2.29
C ARG A 65 1.71 -5.40 2.03
N THR A 66 1.11 -5.89 0.95
CA THR A 66 1.26 -7.29 0.52
C THR A 66 2.72 -7.60 0.15
N VAL A 67 3.43 -6.68 -0.50
CA VAL A 67 4.86 -6.83 -0.80
C VAL A 67 5.68 -6.93 0.49
N VAL A 68 5.44 -6.05 1.46
CA VAL A 68 6.13 -6.09 2.76
C VAL A 68 5.85 -7.42 3.49
N ALA A 69 4.58 -7.83 3.55
CA ALA A 69 4.20 -9.09 4.18
C ALA A 69 4.86 -10.30 3.50
N SER A 70 4.88 -10.33 2.16
CA SER A 70 5.56 -11.40 1.39
C SER A 70 7.04 -11.51 1.73
N ARG A 71 7.71 -10.39 1.97
CA ARG A 71 9.13 -10.36 2.34
C ARG A 71 9.37 -10.82 3.77
N ILE A 72 8.51 -10.40 4.71
CA ILE A 72 8.62 -10.81 6.12
C ILE A 72 8.35 -12.31 6.29
N LEU A 73 7.34 -12.83 5.58
CA LEU A 73 6.95 -14.24 5.63
C LEU A 73 7.81 -15.15 4.73
N GLU A 74 8.75 -14.58 4.00
CA GLU A 74 9.57 -15.28 2.98
C GLU A 74 8.72 -16.12 2.00
N SER A 75 7.49 -15.66 1.76
CA SER A 75 6.49 -16.35 0.95
C SER A 75 5.84 -15.38 -0.04
N LYS A 76 5.70 -15.81 -1.29
CA LYS A 76 5.05 -14.99 -2.32
C LYS A 76 3.54 -14.99 -2.10
N LEU A 77 3.03 -13.89 -1.53
CA LEU A 77 1.61 -13.69 -1.34
C LEU A 77 0.92 -13.24 -2.65
N PRO A 78 -0.30 -13.73 -2.91
CA PRO A 78 -1.10 -13.25 -4.04
C PRO A 78 -1.37 -11.75 -3.96
N GLN A 79 -1.52 -11.10 -5.12
CA GLN A 79 -1.88 -9.68 -5.20
C GLN A 79 -3.31 -9.47 -5.71
N THR A 80 -4.01 -10.55 -6.03
CA THR A 80 -5.38 -10.54 -6.55
C THR A 80 -6.28 -11.45 -5.72
N ARG A 81 -7.59 -11.18 -5.75
CA ARG A 81 -8.60 -12.02 -5.09
C ARG A 81 -8.51 -13.47 -5.57
N ASP A 82 -8.42 -13.68 -6.88
CA ASP A 82 -8.36 -15.02 -7.47
C ASP A 82 -7.10 -15.78 -7.05
N GLY A 83 -5.98 -15.05 -6.85
CA GLY A 83 -4.77 -15.63 -6.32
C GLY A 83 -4.93 -16.15 -4.90
N TYR A 84 -5.64 -15.42 -4.03
CA TYR A 84 -5.95 -15.86 -2.67
C TYR A 84 -6.91 -17.05 -2.65
N THR A 85 -7.91 -17.09 -3.55
CA THR A 85 -8.81 -18.22 -3.68
C THR A 85 -8.05 -19.49 -4.05
N LYS A 86 -7.16 -19.42 -5.05
CA LYS A 86 -6.31 -20.54 -5.44
C LYS A 86 -5.37 -21.02 -4.33
N LEU A 87 -4.80 -20.08 -3.57
CA LEU A 87 -3.94 -20.41 -2.43
C LEU A 87 -4.73 -21.19 -1.36
N ALA A 88 -5.92 -20.73 -1.01
CA ALA A 88 -6.79 -21.40 -0.05
C ALA A 88 -7.20 -22.81 -0.49
N GLU A 89 -7.52 -22.99 -1.77
CA GLU A 89 -7.82 -24.31 -2.36
C GLU A 89 -6.63 -25.26 -2.27
N MET A 90 -5.42 -24.76 -2.55
CA MET A 90 -4.19 -25.56 -2.45
C MET A 90 -3.87 -25.94 -1.01
N GLU A 91 -4.07 -25.04 -0.06
CA GLU A 91 -3.87 -25.30 1.37
C GLU A 91 -4.87 -26.33 1.89
N ALA A 92 -6.14 -26.24 1.50
CA ALA A 92 -7.16 -27.21 1.87
C ALA A 92 -6.83 -28.62 1.33
N ALA A 93 -6.47 -28.71 0.06
CA ALA A 93 -6.07 -29.98 -0.56
C ALA A 93 -4.84 -30.60 0.12
N ARG A 94 -3.89 -29.78 0.55
CA ARG A 94 -2.70 -30.24 1.29
C ARG A 94 -3.04 -30.75 2.68
N ALA A 95 -3.96 -30.08 3.37
CA ALA A 95 -4.43 -30.52 4.70
C ALA A 95 -5.18 -31.87 4.61
N ASP A 96 -6.00 -32.07 3.58
CA ASP A 96 -6.71 -33.33 3.34
C ASP A 96 -5.74 -34.49 3.08
N LEU A 97 -4.65 -34.27 2.35
CA LEU A 97 -3.62 -35.28 2.11
C LEU A 97 -2.88 -35.65 3.40
N GLN A 98 -2.55 -34.66 4.24
CA GLN A 98 -1.88 -34.90 5.51
C GLN A 98 -2.77 -35.61 6.55
N ALA A 99 -4.09 -35.44 6.47
CA ALA A 99 -5.04 -36.11 7.35
C ALA A 99 -5.31 -37.58 6.93
N ALA A 100 -4.90 -37.98 5.71
CA ALA A 100 -5.06 -39.33 5.16
C ALA A 100 -3.86 -40.25 5.42
N GLU A 101 -2.75 -39.72 5.92
CA GLU A 101 -1.54 -40.45 6.35
C GLU A 101 -1.62 -40.84 7.83
#